data_28eb1adf25783cab162d631b6773b1c7
#
_entry.id   28eb1adf25783cab162d631b6773b1c7
#
_cell.length_a   1.000
_cell.length_b   1.000
_cell.length_c   1.000
_cell.angle_alpha   90.00
_cell.angle_beta   90.00
_cell.angle_gamma   90.00
#
_symmetry.space_group_name_H-M   'P 1'
#
loop_
_entity.id
_entity.type
_entity.pdbx_description
1 polymer ?
#
loop_
_entity_poly.entity_id
_entity_poly.type
_entity_poly.pdbx_seq_one_letter_code
_entity_poly.pdbx_strand_id
1 'polypeptide(L)'
;MNEIKLNTIEEAIEDFREGKFIIVVDDEDRENEGDFIIAAEKITPEKVNFMLTHGRGVLCAPITEERCEELDLNMQVANNTSIHETPFTI
;
A
#
# COMPACT_ATOMS: atom_id res chain seq x y z
N MET A 1 -2.21 -30.63 -7.97
CA MET A 1 -1.94 -29.42 -7.22
C MET A 1 -1.79 -28.25 -8.18
N ASN A 2 -2.47 -27.16 -7.93
CA ASN A 2 -2.39 -26.00 -8.79
C ASN A 2 -1.18 -25.16 -8.44
N GLU A 3 -0.41 -24.80 -9.46
CA GLU A 3 0.70 -23.88 -9.29
C GLU A 3 0.15 -22.46 -9.14
N ILE A 4 0.70 -21.72 -8.17
CA ILE A 4 0.41 -20.30 -8.04
C ILE A 4 1.24 -19.56 -9.08
N LYS A 5 0.57 -18.90 -9.99
CA LYS A 5 1.23 -18.16 -11.05
C LYS A 5 1.05 -16.67 -10.80
N LEU A 6 2.15 -15.98 -10.58
CA LEU A 6 2.14 -14.53 -10.42
C LEU A 6 2.17 -13.85 -11.79
N ASN A 7 1.52 -12.70 -11.86
CA ASN A 7 1.60 -11.86 -13.04
C ASN A 7 2.99 -11.25 -13.18
N THR A 8 3.35 -10.82 -14.38
CA THR A 8 4.61 -10.12 -14.60
C THR A 8 4.52 -8.68 -14.07
N ILE A 9 5.67 -8.06 -13.86
CA ILE A 9 5.74 -6.66 -13.44
C ILE A 9 5.13 -5.76 -14.52
N GLU A 10 5.34 -6.08 -15.79
CA GLU A 10 4.78 -5.32 -16.91
C GLU A 10 3.26 -5.34 -16.89
N GLU A 11 2.67 -6.51 -16.64
CA GLU A 11 1.21 -6.64 -16.51
C GLU A 11 0.68 -5.83 -15.33
N ALA A 12 1.38 -5.87 -14.20
CA ALA A 12 1.00 -5.12 -13.00
C ALA A 12 1.06 -3.60 -13.25
N ILE A 13 2.09 -3.13 -13.93
CA ILE A 13 2.24 -1.71 -14.28
C ILE A 13 1.08 -1.25 -15.16
N GLU A 14 0.70 -2.06 -16.14
CA GLU A 14 -0.42 -1.74 -17.02
C GLU A 14 -1.74 -1.65 -16.25
N ASP A 15 -2.01 -2.61 -15.39
CA ASP A 15 -3.21 -2.58 -14.54
C ASP A 15 -3.22 -1.37 -13.60
N PHE A 16 -2.08 -1.07 -13.01
CA PHE A 16 -1.92 0.09 -12.13
C PHE A 16 -2.21 1.39 -12.89
N ARG A 17 -1.69 1.49 -14.10
CA ARG A 17 -1.90 2.66 -14.96
C ARG A 17 -3.38 2.85 -15.31
N GLU A 18 -4.12 1.76 -15.47
CA GLU A 18 -5.56 1.79 -15.76
C GLU A 18 -6.43 2.03 -14.54
N GLY A 19 -5.84 2.15 -13.36
CA GLY A 19 -6.57 2.38 -12.12
C GLY A 19 -7.17 1.12 -11.52
N LYS A 20 -6.63 -0.03 -11.87
CA LYS A 20 -7.04 -1.31 -11.30
C LYS A 20 -6.24 -1.59 -10.03
N PHE A 21 -6.83 -2.39 -9.15
CA PHE A 21 -6.11 -2.89 -7.99
C PHE A 21 -5.08 -3.93 -8.43
N ILE A 22 -3.93 -3.89 -7.77
CA ILE A 22 -2.97 -4.98 -7.85
C ILE A 22 -2.75 -5.52 -6.45
N ILE A 23 -2.32 -6.76 -6.36
CA ILE A 23 -1.94 -7.37 -5.10
C ILE A 23 -0.44 -7.63 -5.16
N VAL A 24 0.29 -6.98 -4.26
CA VAL A 24 1.74 -7.17 -4.16
C VAL A 24 2.02 -8.07 -2.97
N VAL A 25 2.77 -9.13 -3.22
CA VAL A 25 3.13 -10.08 -2.18
C VAL A 25 4.63 -10.00 -1.92
N ASP A 26 5.02 -10.19 -0.67
CA ASP A 26 6.41 -10.24 -0.31
C ASP A 26 6.88 -11.69 -0.12
N ASP A 27 8.16 -11.86 0.20
CA ASP A 27 8.73 -13.18 0.45
C ASP A 27 8.15 -13.83 1.70
N GLU A 28 8.06 -15.16 1.67
CA GLU A 28 7.68 -15.96 2.83
C GLU A 28 8.61 -15.70 4.02
N ASP A 29 9.86 -15.37 3.73
CA ASP A 29 10.88 -15.10 4.75
C ASP A 29 10.75 -13.72 5.39
N ARG A 30 9.89 -12.86 4.86
CA ARG A 30 9.65 -11.53 5.42
C ARG A 30 8.31 -11.52 6.15
N GLU A 31 7.28 -10.95 5.56
CA GLU A 31 5.95 -10.89 6.19
C GLU A 31 5.00 -11.96 5.67
N ASN A 32 5.28 -12.49 4.48
CA ASN A 32 4.44 -13.47 3.80
C ASN A 32 2.98 -12.97 3.69
N GLU A 33 2.82 -11.70 3.34
CA GLU A 33 1.52 -11.06 3.23
C GLU A 33 1.32 -10.45 1.85
N GLY A 34 0.07 -10.23 1.50
CA GLY A 34 -0.29 -9.51 0.29
C GLY A 34 -0.93 -8.17 0.64
N ASP A 35 -0.67 -7.16 -0.15
CA ASP A 35 -1.25 -5.84 0.02
C ASP A 35 -2.02 -5.43 -1.22
N PHE A 36 -3.20 -4.84 -1.05
CA PHE A 36 -3.91 -4.17 -2.14
C PHE A 36 -3.23 -2.82 -2.39
N ILE A 37 -2.93 -2.58 -3.66
CA ILE A 37 -2.32 -1.30 -4.07
C ILE A 37 -3.09 -0.76 -5.26
N ILE A 38 -3.32 0.54 -5.25
CA ILE A 38 -3.95 1.25 -6.37
C ILE A 38 -3.28 2.62 -6.51
N ALA A 39 -3.25 3.15 -7.72
CA ALA A 39 -2.71 4.48 -7.96
C ALA A 39 -3.57 5.52 -7.23
N ALA A 40 -2.94 6.38 -6.43
CA ALA A 40 -3.65 7.38 -5.63
C ALA A 40 -4.49 8.31 -6.51
N GLU A 41 -4.01 8.67 -7.70
CA GLU A 41 -4.75 9.53 -8.62
C GLU A 41 -6.01 8.89 -9.18
N LYS A 42 -6.15 7.57 -9.04
CA LYS A 42 -7.31 6.81 -9.52
C LYS A 42 -8.27 6.40 -8.41
N ILE A 43 -8.00 6.83 -7.19
CA ILE A 43 -8.81 6.43 -6.03
C ILE A 43 -10.20 7.07 -6.07
N THR A 44 -11.19 6.34 -5.60
CA THR A 44 -12.56 6.83 -5.44
C THR A 44 -13.08 6.36 -4.09
N PRO A 45 -14.17 6.96 -3.57
CA PRO A 45 -14.77 6.48 -2.31
C PRO A 45 -15.13 5.00 -2.35
N GLU A 46 -15.64 4.52 -3.49
CA GLU A 46 -16.01 3.12 -3.66
C GLU A 46 -14.80 2.21 -3.58
N LYS A 47 -13.67 2.64 -4.15
CA LYS A 47 -12.43 1.87 -4.12
C LYS A 47 -11.83 1.85 -2.72
N VAL A 48 -11.90 2.96 -1.99
CA VAL A 48 -11.49 3.00 -0.58
C VAL A 48 -12.32 2.00 0.23
N ASN A 49 -13.64 2.02 0.03
CA ASN A 49 -14.54 1.09 0.72
C ASN A 49 -14.19 -0.36 0.39
N PHE A 50 -13.86 -0.65 -0.85
CA PHE A 50 -13.43 -1.98 -1.26
C PHE A 50 -12.17 -2.42 -0.49
N MET A 51 -11.18 -1.55 -0.38
CA MET A 51 -9.96 -1.83 0.36
C MET A 51 -10.23 -2.11 1.84
N LEU A 52 -11.06 -1.29 2.46
CA LEU A 52 -11.41 -1.44 3.87
C LEU A 52 -12.21 -2.72 4.14
N THR A 53 -13.10 -3.05 3.22
CA THR A 53 -13.97 -4.23 3.35
C THR A 53 -13.20 -5.53 3.18
N HIS A 54 -12.33 -5.59 2.18
CA HIS A 54 -11.66 -6.83 1.77
C HIS A 54 -10.21 -6.94 2.23
N GLY A 55 -9.54 -5.81 2.42
CA GLY A 55 -8.14 -5.79 2.84
C GLY A 55 -7.93 -6.07 4.31
N ARG A 56 -8.80 -5.55 5.13
CA ARG A 56 -8.80 -5.75 6.60
C ARG A 56 -7.47 -5.41 7.28
N GLY A 57 -6.87 -4.35 6.85
CA GLY A 57 -5.63 -3.90 7.44
C GLY A 57 -5.65 -2.40 7.64
N VAL A 58 -4.47 -1.81 7.57
CA VAL A 58 -4.30 -0.37 7.69
C VAL A 58 -4.27 0.23 6.30
N LEU A 59 -5.13 1.22 6.07
CA LEU A 59 -5.10 1.97 4.81
C LEU A 59 -3.98 3.01 4.90
N CYS A 60 -3.03 2.92 3.99
CA CYS A 60 -1.85 3.78 3.98
C CYS A 60 -1.74 4.56 2.68
N ALA A 61 -1.25 5.77 2.76
CA ALA A 61 -0.92 6.59 1.60
C ALA A 61 0.50 7.11 1.77
N PRO A 62 1.48 6.56 1.02
CA PRO A 62 2.85 7.08 1.07
C PRO A 62 2.91 8.49 0.53
N ILE A 63 3.54 9.40 1.26
CA ILE A 63 3.70 10.79 0.83
C ILE A 63 5.14 11.24 1.10
N THR A 64 5.58 12.26 0.37
CA THR A 64 6.92 12.81 0.53
C THR A 64 7.01 13.65 1.81
N GLU A 65 8.24 13.85 2.30
CA GLU A 65 8.48 14.73 3.43
C GLU A 65 8.01 16.16 3.15
N GLU A 66 8.26 16.65 1.93
CA GLU A 66 7.81 17.99 1.51
C GLU A 66 6.29 18.11 1.59
N ARG A 67 5.57 17.08 1.15
CA ARG A 67 4.12 17.11 1.24
C ARG A 67 3.63 17.04 2.69
N CYS A 68 4.33 16.30 3.53
CA CYS A 68 4.05 16.29 4.97
C CYS A 68 4.19 17.68 5.58
N GLU A 69 5.24 18.40 5.22
CA GLU A 69 5.46 19.79 5.69
C GLU A 69 4.35 20.71 5.22
N GLU A 70 3.96 20.62 3.93
CA GLU A 70 2.87 21.44 3.38
C GLU A 70 1.55 21.21 4.10
N LEU A 71 1.29 19.98 4.52
CA LEU A 71 0.05 19.59 5.19
C LEU A 71 0.15 19.68 6.72
N ASP A 72 1.30 20.08 7.24
CA ASP A 72 1.57 20.15 8.69
C ASP A 72 1.35 18.82 9.39
N LEU A 73 1.82 17.74 8.76
CA LEU A 73 1.74 16.39 9.31
C LEU A 73 3.05 16.02 9.98
N ASN A 74 2.98 15.77 11.29
CA ASN A 74 4.14 15.37 12.07
C ASN A 74 4.20 13.86 12.19
N MET A 75 5.40 13.33 12.45
CA MET A 75 5.58 11.91 12.70
C MET A 75 4.82 11.49 13.95
N GLN A 76 4.21 10.31 13.88
CA GLN A 76 3.45 9.75 14.98
C GLN A 76 4.34 9.47 16.20
N VAL A 77 5.57 9.03 15.95
CA VAL A 77 6.55 8.73 16.99
C VAL A 77 7.88 9.34 16.59
N ALA A 78 8.49 10.12 17.51
CA ALA A 78 9.79 10.75 17.26
C ALA A 78 10.91 9.69 17.12
N ASN A 79 10.86 8.65 17.97
CA ASN A 79 11.77 7.50 17.89
C ASN A 79 10.94 6.27 17.57
N ASN A 80 11.05 5.79 16.32
CA ASN A 80 10.26 4.64 15.89
C ASN A 80 10.88 3.36 16.41
N THR A 81 10.17 2.70 17.33
CA THR A 81 10.59 1.45 17.96
C THR A 81 9.87 0.22 17.42
N SER A 82 9.06 0.38 16.36
CA SER A 82 8.39 -0.76 15.75
C SER A 82 9.41 -1.71 15.14
N ILE A 83 9.00 -2.97 15.00
CA ILE A 83 9.88 -4.03 14.49
C ILE A 83 10.43 -3.70 13.09
N HIS A 84 9.63 -3.03 12.27
CA HIS A 84 10.00 -2.66 10.89
C HIS A 84 10.32 -1.17 10.75
N GLU A 85 10.33 -0.44 11.85
CA GLU A 85 10.62 0.99 11.90
C GLU A 85 9.82 1.81 10.88
N THR A 86 8.56 1.44 10.66
CA THR A 86 7.70 2.12 9.69
C THR A 86 7.38 3.56 10.15
N PRO A 87 7.72 4.57 9.35
CA PRO A 87 7.54 5.97 9.74
C PRO A 87 6.13 6.49 9.45
N PHE A 88 5.23 6.30 10.39
CA PHE A 88 3.86 6.81 10.26
C PHE A 88 3.75 8.26 10.73
N THR A 89 2.87 9.04 10.07
CA THR A 89 2.50 10.38 10.52
C THR A 89 1.31 10.32 11.48
N ILE A 90 1.01 11.44 12.08
CA ILE A 90 -0.18 11.62 12.91
C ILE A 90 -1.45 11.47 12.05
#